data_7244c512a1568681c0c9d3bdae1214df
#
_entry.id   7244c512a1568681c0c9d3bdae1214df
#
_cell.length_a   1.000
_cell.length_b   1.000
_cell.length_c   1.000
_cell.angle_alpha   90.00
_cell.angle_beta   90.00
_cell.angle_gamma   90.00
#
_symmetry.space_group_name_H-M   'P 1'
#
loop_
_entity.id
_entity.type
_entity.pdbx_description
1 polymer ?
#
loop_
_entity_poly.entity_id
_entity_poly.type
_entity_poly.pdbx_seq_one_letter_code
_entity_poly.pdbx_strand_id
1 'polypeptide(L)'
;MPEALLEVNHLKKYFPVTKGLLNRTVGHVKAVDDISITLQPGETFGLVGESGSGKSTVGRTILRLTDKTAGEIKFKGIDIHSLSPAELRKIRPQMQLIFQDPYSSLNPRVRIGDAIGEALLDHGLCSKSEVRDRVFEALEACGLSSYHIDRFPHEFSGGQRQRIGIARALVLNPELIIADEPVSALDVSIQAQIINLFSKLQQSRGLTYLFISHDLSVVEHLCSRIGVMYLGSMMETASRDELFKNPLHPYTKALLSAVPIPIPKLKRERIVLKGDIPSPVSPPAGCKFHTRCPYAQEVCKSEIPVFRDAGNNHFVACHLV
;
A
#
# COMPACT_ATOMS: atom_id res chain seq x y z
N MET A 1 23.03 8.97 8.46
CA MET A 1 21.93 8.02 8.24
C MET A 1 21.88 7.76 6.75
N PRO A 2 21.58 6.55 6.28
CA PRO A 2 21.37 6.35 4.85
C PRO A 2 20.25 7.28 4.37
N GLU A 3 20.38 7.80 3.16
CA GLU A 3 19.39 8.66 2.54
C GLU A 3 18.10 7.86 2.31
N ALA A 4 16.95 8.42 2.67
CA ALA A 4 15.67 7.72 2.50
C ALA A 4 15.37 7.51 1.01
N LEU A 5 14.84 6.32 0.65
CA LEU A 5 14.42 6.04 -0.72
C LEU A 5 13.15 6.81 -1.08
N LEU A 6 12.19 6.87 -0.16
CA LEU A 6 10.93 7.59 -0.32
C LEU A 6 10.66 8.44 0.92
N GLU A 7 10.34 9.70 0.70
CA GLU A 7 9.86 10.62 1.73
C GLU A 7 8.52 11.20 1.30
N VAL A 8 7.53 11.03 2.14
CA VAL A 8 6.18 11.58 1.99
C VAL A 8 5.93 12.49 3.18
N ASN A 9 5.73 13.77 2.95
CA ASN A 9 5.58 14.78 4.00
C ASN A 9 4.24 15.49 3.86
N HIS A 10 3.40 15.40 4.90
CA HIS A 10 2.10 16.09 5.01
C HIS A 10 1.21 15.90 3.78
N LEU A 11 1.20 14.70 3.20
CA LEU A 11 0.45 14.39 1.99
C LEU A 11 -1.05 14.56 2.22
N LYS A 12 -1.68 15.34 1.31
CA LYS A 12 -3.15 15.49 1.23
C LYS A 12 -3.62 15.16 -0.18
N LYS A 13 -4.71 14.38 -0.25
CA LYS A 13 -5.43 14.14 -1.50
C LYS A 13 -6.93 14.23 -1.25
N TYR A 14 -7.54 15.25 -1.85
CA TYR A 14 -8.97 15.53 -1.78
C TYR A 14 -9.58 15.40 -3.17
N PHE A 15 -10.69 14.70 -3.27
CA PHE A 15 -11.46 14.59 -4.51
C PHE A 15 -12.69 15.49 -4.44
N PRO A 16 -12.95 16.35 -5.43
CA PRO A 16 -14.14 17.19 -5.43
C PRO A 16 -15.40 16.34 -5.58
N VAL A 17 -16.42 16.66 -4.79
CA VAL A 17 -17.78 16.14 -4.95
C VAL A 17 -18.56 17.18 -5.72
N THR A 18 -18.99 16.84 -6.94
CA THR A 18 -19.74 17.74 -7.80
C THR A 18 -21.24 17.40 -7.78
N LYS A 19 -22.12 18.39 -7.90
CA LYS A 19 -23.58 18.22 -7.94
C LYS A 19 -24.21 19.10 -9.02
N GLY A 20 -25.28 18.58 -9.63
CA GLY A 20 -26.09 19.28 -10.63
C GLY A 20 -25.48 19.29 -12.03
N LEU A 21 -26.25 19.81 -13.04
CA LEU A 21 -25.87 19.87 -14.45
C LEU A 21 -24.62 20.74 -14.72
N LEU A 22 -24.32 21.70 -13.84
CA LEU A 22 -23.15 22.58 -13.95
C LEU A 22 -21.92 22.08 -13.19
N ASN A 23 -21.90 20.83 -12.71
CA ASN A 23 -20.79 20.23 -11.98
C ASN A 23 -20.20 21.11 -10.85
N ARG A 24 -21.07 21.83 -10.10
CA ARG A 24 -20.61 22.69 -9.00
C ARG A 24 -20.05 21.82 -7.86
N THR A 25 -18.84 22.15 -7.41
CA THR A 25 -18.22 21.49 -6.25
C THR A 25 -19.00 21.84 -4.98
N VAL A 26 -19.56 20.83 -4.31
CA VAL A 26 -20.35 20.97 -3.07
C VAL A 26 -19.62 20.44 -1.84
N GLY A 27 -18.45 19.82 -2.02
CA GLY A 27 -17.63 19.28 -0.94
C GLY A 27 -16.40 18.56 -1.49
N HIS A 28 -15.62 17.96 -0.59
CA HIS A 28 -14.45 17.19 -0.95
C HIS A 28 -14.40 15.90 -0.16
N VAL A 29 -14.12 14.78 -0.82
CA VAL A 29 -13.73 13.52 -0.16
C VAL A 29 -12.30 13.66 0.27
N LYS A 30 -12.03 13.74 1.57
CA LYS A 30 -10.67 13.79 2.15
C LYS A 30 -10.07 12.39 2.22
N ALA A 31 -9.68 11.85 1.06
CA ALA A 31 -9.19 10.47 0.96
C ALA A 31 -7.84 10.27 1.65
N VAL A 32 -6.96 11.27 1.59
CA VAL A 32 -5.69 11.34 2.34
C VAL A 32 -5.63 12.72 2.97
N ASP A 33 -5.44 12.76 4.28
CA ASP A 33 -5.51 13.99 5.07
C ASP A 33 -4.39 14.03 6.11
N ASP A 34 -3.25 14.54 5.67
CA ASP A 34 -2.02 14.72 6.44
C ASP A 34 -1.29 13.40 6.79
N ILE A 35 -0.77 12.73 5.76
CA ILE A 35 0.03 11.51 5.91
C ILE A 35 1.52 11.82 5.69
N SER A 36 2.35 11.37 6.63
CA SER A 36 3.80 11.38 6.49
C SER A 36 4.35 9.95 6.64
N ILE A 37 5.21 9.53 5.69
CA ILE A 37 5.83 8.21 5.63
C ILE A 37 7.24 8.35 5.08
N THR A 38 8.21 7.69 5.72
CA THR A 38 9.58 7.59 5.21
C THR A 38 9.94 6.12 5.04
N LEU A 39 10.48 5.73 3.88
CA LEU A 39 10.98 4.38 3.62
C LEU A 39 12.48 4.39 3.38
N GLN A 40 13.16 3.48 4.06
CA GLN A 40 14.58 3.22 3.83
C GLN A 40 14.78 2.21 2.69
N PRO A 41 15.92 2.24 1.97
CA PRO A 41 16.24 1.21 0.99
C PRO A 41 16.16 -0.21 1.59
N GLY A 42 15.50 -1.14 0.90
CA GLY A 42 15.31 -2.52 1.35
C GLY A 42 14.27 -2.71 2.46
N GLU A 43 13.57 -1.66 2.90
CA GLU A 43 12.52 -1.74 3.91
C GLU A 43 11.20 -2.24 3.34
N THR A 44 10.43 -3.00 4.12
CA THR A 44 9.01 -3.26 3.86
C THR A 44 8.17 -2.54 4.90
N PHE A 45 7.46 -1.49 4.47
CA PHE A 45 6.52 -0.75 5.30
C PHE A 45 5.09 -1.20 5.00
N GLY A 46 4.37 -1.65 6.03
CA GLY A 46 2.96 -2.02 5.94
C GLY A 46 2.04 -0.82 6.17
N LEU A 47 1.10 -0.56 5.27
CA LEU A 47 0.04 0.42 5.48
C LEU A 47 -1.29 -0.31 5.62
N VAL A 48 -1.86 -0.30 6.85
CA VAL A 48 -3.06 -1.07 7.18
C VAL A 48 -4.22 -0.19 7.61
N GLY A 49 -5.43 -0.73 7.57
CA GLY A 49 -6.66 -0.06 8.00
C GLY A 49 -7.88 -0.62 7.28
N GLU A 50 -9.08 -0.26 7.74
CA GLU A 50 -10.34 -0.70 7.14
C GLU A 50 -10.45 -0.27 5.65
N SER A 51 -11.31 -0.96 4.88
CA SER A 51 -11.61 -0.58 3.50
C SER A 51 -12.13 0.86 3.45
N GLY A 52 -11.71 1.64 2.45
CA GLY A 52 -12.06 3.05 2.34
C GLY A 52 -11.26 4.01 3.24
N SER A 53 -10.26 3.53 4.02
CA SER A 53 -9.42 4.43 4.85
C SER A 53 -8.46 5.33 4.03
N GLY A 54 -8.31 5.10 2.71
CA GLY A 54 -7.49 5.92 1.81
C GLY A 54 -6.14 5.32 1.41
N LYS A 55 -5.81 4.11 1.83
CA LYS A 55 -4.51 3.43 1.60
C LYS A 55 -4.09 3.37 0.12
N SER A 56 -4.98 2.86 -0.74
CA SER A 56 -4.73 2.78 -2.19
C SER A 56 -4.54 4.18 -2.82
N THR A 57 -5.23 5.19 -2.28
CA THR A 57 -5.06 6.58 -2.71
C THR A 57 -3.66 7.09 -2.35
N VAL A 58 -3.13 6.75 -1.17
CA VAL A 58 -1.73 7.06 -0.79
C VAL A 58 -0.78 6.50 -1.83
N GLY A 59 -0.86 5.19 -2.12
CA GLY A 59 0.01 4.53 -3.09
C GLY A 59 -0.06 5.14 -4.49
N ARG A 60 -1.27 5.39 -4.99
CA ARG A 60 -1.48 6.00 -6.33
C ARG A 60 -0.97 7.44 -6.39
N THR A 61 -1.09 8.20 -5.29
CA THR A 61 -0.58 9.57 -5.24
C THR A 61 0.95 9.60 -5.16
N ILE A 62 1.57 8.68 -4.42
CA ILE A 62 3.02 8.50 -4.38
C ILE A 62 3.57 8.26 -5.79
N LEU A 63 2.96 7.38 -6.58
CA LEU A 63 3.38 7.10 -7.96
C LEU A 63 2.96 8.19 -8.96
N ARG A 64 2.33 9.26 -8.51
CA ARG A 64 1.75 10.29 -9.40
C ARG A 64 0.86 9.70 -10.51
N LEU A 65 0.07 8.68 -10.16
CA LEU A 65 -1.07 8.21 -10.94
C LEU A 65 -2.30 9.06 -10.67
N THR A 66 -2.26 9.79 -9.56
CA THR A 66 -3.26 10.78 -9.12
C THR A 66 -2.49 11.96 -8.53
N ASP A 67 -2.84 13.20 -8.91
CA ASP A 67 -2.17 14.38 -8.39
C ASP A 67 -2.49 14.59 -6.92
N LYS A 68 -1.50 15.03 -6.15
CA LYS A 68 -1.67 15.47 -4.75
C LYS A 68 -2.47 16.76 -4.66
N THR A 69 -3.14 16.99 -3.54
CA THR A 69 -3.76 18.29 -3.22
C THR A 69 -2.76 19.20 -2.51
N ALA A 70 -1.96 18.63 -1.60
CA ALA A 70 -0.90 19.32 -0.86
C ALA A 70 0.14 18.31 -0.34
N GLY A 71 1.21 18.80 0.28
CA GLY A 71 2.31 18.00 0.81
C GLY A 71 3.45 17.84 -0.20
N GLU A 72 4.44 17.04 0.16
CA GLU A 72 5.63 16.80 -0.64
C GLU A 72 5.87 15.27 -0.76
N ILE A 73 6.34 14.82 -1.92
CA ILE A 73 6.71 13.43 -2.17
C ILE A 73 8.05 13.38 -2.89
N LYS A 74 9.08 12.94 -2.17
CA LYS A 74 10.43 12.79 -2.73
C LYS A 74 10.78 11.31 -2.90
N PHE A 75 11.25 10.96 -4.08
CA PHE A 75 11.89 9.67 -4.37
C PHE A 75 13.37 9.93 -4.65
N LYS A 76 14.25 9.35 -3.83
CA LYS A 76 15.72 9.60 -3.91
C LYS A 76 16.04 11.11 -3.88
N GLY A 77 15.39 11.85 -2.98
CA GLY A 77 15.55 13.30 -2.85
C GLY A 77 14.84 14.16 -3.92
N ILE A 78 14.28 13.56 -4.99
CA ILE A 78 13.63 14.27 -6.10
C ILE A 78 12.12 14.36 -5.84
N ASP A 79 11.55 15.58 -5.80
CA ASP A 79 10.08 15.76 -5.75
C ASP A 79 9.46 15.31 -7.07
N ILE A 80 8.80 14.14 -7.05
CA ILE A 80 8.19 13.54 -8.24
C ILE A 80 7.00 14.32 -8.79
N HIS A 81 6.37 15.17 -8.00
CA HIS A 81 5.25 16.01 -8.47
C HIS A 81 5.71 17.30 -9.16
N SER A 82 6.97 17.70 -9.02
CA SER A 82 7.55 18.83 -9.72
C SER A 82 8.07 18.47 -11.12
N LEU A 83 8.28 17.19 -11.41
CA LEU A 83 8.85 16.71 -12.65
C LEU A 83 7.93 16.97 -13.86
N SER A 84 8.52 17.27 -15.01
CA SER A 84 7.83 17.22 -16.30
C SER A 84 7.41 15.78 -16.65
N PRO A 85 6.44 15.58 -17.56
CA PRO A 85 6.04 14.23 -18.00
C PRO A 85 7.21 13.40 -18.56
N ALA A 86 8.17 14.03 -19.25
CA ALA A 86 9.34 13.37 -19.81
C ALA A 86 10.32 12.90 -18.73
N GLU A 87 10.57 13.71 -17.71
CA GLU A 87 11.40 13.35 -16.55
C GLU A 87 10.75 12.26 -15.71
N LEU A 88 9.45 12.37 -15.43
CA LEU A 88 8.71 11.35 -14.72
C LEU A 88 8.74 10.00 -15.45
N ARG A 89 8.65 9.98 -16.80
CA ARG A 89 8.76 8.76 -17.59
C ARG A 89 10.08 8.03 -17.34
N LYS A 90 11.20 8.74 -17.13
CA LYS A 90 12.52 8.16 -16.83
C LYS A 90 12.61 7.52 -15.45
N ILE A 91 11.83 8.03 -14.49
CA ILE A 91 11.82 7.51 -13.10
C ILE A 91 10.83 6.36 -12.93
N ARG A 92 9.75 6.29 -13.73
CA ARG A 92 8.71 5.26 -13.62
C ARG A 92 9.20 3.80 -13.58
N PRO A 93 10.25 3.39 -14.33
CA PRO A 93 10.80 2.04 -14.18
C PRO A 93 11.27 1.70 -12.76
N GLN A 94 11.75 2.71 -12.01
CA GLN A 94 12.27 2.52 -10.66
C GLN A 94 11.16 2.41 -9.59
N MET A 95 9.92 2.82 -9.92
CA MET A 95 8.77 2.81 -9.00
C MET A 95 7.60 2.09 -9.67
N GLN A 96 7.23 0.93 -9.16
CA GLN A 96 6.21 0.09 -9.77
C GLN A 96 5.00 -0.12 -8.85
N LEU A 97 3.84 -0.42 -9.45
CA LEU A 97 2.61 -0.75 -8.76
C LEU A 97 2.20 -2.19 -9.07
N ILE A 98 1.92 -2.96 -8.02
CA ILE A 98 1.22 -4.24 -8.13
C ILE A 98 -0.22 -4.00 -7.69
N PHE A 99 -1.16 -4.28 -8.60
CA PHE A 99 -2.59 -4.02 -8.39
C PHE A 99 -3.27 -5.09 -7.54
N GLN A 100 -4.36 -4.71 -6.90
CA GLN A 100 -5.22 -5.57 -6.08
C GLN A 100 -5.85 -6.70 -6.90
N ASP A 101 -6.35 -6.39 -8.10
CA ASP A 101 -7.00 -7.36 -8.97
C ASP A 101 -6.08 -7.80 -10.12
N PRO A 102 -5.58 -9.04 -10.08
CA PRO A 102 -4.72 -9.56 -11.13
C PRO A 102 -5.46 -9.77 -12.47
N TYR A 103 -6.81 -9.86 -12.46
CA TYR A 103 -7.60 -10.01 -13.67
C TYR A 103 -7.66 -8.72 -14.48
N SER A 104 -7.93 -7.60 -13.81
CA SER A 104 -8.02 -6.30 -14.46
C SER A 104 -6.65 -5.71 -14.85
N SER A 105 -5.56 -6.24 -14.29
CA SER A 105 -4.19 -5.76 -14.57
C SER A 105 -3.61 -6.25 -15.90
N LEU A 106 -4.16 -7.31 -16.50
CA LEU A 106 -3.68 -7.93 -17.74
C LEU A 106 -4.75 -7.86 -18.84
N ASN A 107 -4.34 -7.43 -20.03
CA ASN A 107 -5.22 -7.48 -21.20
C ASN A 107 -5.43 -8.95 -21.63
N PRO A 108 -6.67 -9.49 -21.61
CA PRO A 108 -6.92 -10.91 -21.89
C PRO A 108 -6.61 -11.33 -23.34
N ARG A 109 -6.40 -10.37 -24.24
CA ARG A 109 -6.11 -10.60 -25.66
C ARG A 109 -4.62 -10.53 -26.00
N VAL A 110 -3.77 -10.21 -25.02
CA VAL A 110 -2.32 -10.08 -25.17
C VAL A 110 -1.64 -11.27 -24.50
N ARG A 111 -0.62 -11.85 -25.13
CA ARG A 111 0.17 -12.93 -24.54
C ARG A 111 0.98 -12.42 -23.34
N ILE A 112 1.27 -13.30 -22.40
CA ILE A 112 1.99 -12.94 -21.18
C ILE A 112 3.35 -12.34 -21.48
N GLY A 113 4.09 -12.92 -22.41
CA GLY A 113 5.40 -12.41 -22.82
C GLY A 113 5.35 -10.98 -23.35
N ASP A 114 4.36 -10.70 -24.19
CA ASP A 114 4.17 -9.36 -24.75
C ASP A 114 3.73 -8.37 -23.66
N ALA A 115 2.80 -8.76 -22.78
CA ALA A 115 2.30 -7.92 -21.70
C ALA A 115 3.38 -7.55 -20.65
N ILE A 116 4.37 -8.43 -20.42
CA ILE A 116 5.51 -8.15 -19.54
C ILE A 116 6.57 -7.36 -20.30
N GLY A 117 6.89 -7.75 -21.53
CA GLY A 117 7.98 -7.18 -22.32
C GLY A 117 7.70 -5.80 -22.90
N GLU A 118 6.43 -5.41 -23.08
CA GLU A 118 6.01 -4.11 -23.61
C GLU A 118 6.70 -2.95 -22.88
N ALA A 119 6.71 -2.99 -21.56
CA ALA A 119 7.29 -1.93 -20.74
C ALA A 119 8.81 -1.76 -20.94
N LEU A 120 9.55 -2.84 -21.22
CA LEU A 120 10.98 -2.79 -21.53
C LEU A 120 11.24 -2.02 -22.82
N LEU A 121 10.44 -2.30 -23.85
CA LEU A 121 10.55 -1.63 -25.15
C LEU A 121 10.12 -0.17 -25.08
N ASP A 122 9.02 0.11 -24.40
CA ASP A 122 8.50 1.46 -24.24
C ASP A 122 9.46 2.40 -23.51
N HIS A 123 10.22 1.87 -22.57
CA HIS A 123 11.24 2.62 -21.83
C HIS A 123 12.63 2.53 -22.50
N GLY A 124 12.80 1.77 -23.58
CA GLY A 124 14.08 1.61 -24.27
C GLY A 124 15.15 0.93 -23.42
N LEU A 125 14.77 0.01 -22.53
CA LEU A 125 15.67 -0.63 -21.57
C LEU A 125 16.40 -1.85 -22.13
N CYS A 126 15.96 -2.37 -23.26
CA CYS A 126 16.62 -3.46 -23.99
C CYS A 126 16.21 -3.47 -25.47
N SER A 127 16.95 -4.22 -26.28
CA SER A 127 16.60 -4.48 -27.70
C SER A 127 15.46 -5.50 -27.80
N LYS A 128 14.79 -5.57 -28.96
CA LYS A 128 13.74 -6.55 -29.22
C LYS A 128 14.21 -8.01 -29.06
N SER A 129 15.49 -8.30 -29.38
CA SER A 129 16.08 -9.62 -29.23
C SER A 129 16.27 -10.04 -27.76
N GLU A 130 16.48 -9.08 -26.85
CA GLU A 130 16.75 -9.33 -25.44
C GLU A 130 15.46 -9.42 -24.60
N VAL A 131 14.32 -8.91 -25.11
CA VAL A 131 13.04 -8.87 -24.35
C VAL A 131 12.66 -10.26 -23.85
N ARG A 132 12.79 -11.29 -24.70
CA ARG A 132 12.34 -12.64 -24.35
C ARG A 132 13.13 -13.20 -23.17
N ASP A 133 14.43 -12.99 -23.12
CA ASP A 133 15.30 -13.46 -22.04
C ASP A 133 15.01 -12.72 -20.74
N ARG A 134 14.83 -11.40 -20.80
CA ARG A 134 14.43 -10.60 -19.64
C ARG A 134 13.07 -11.02 -19.06
N VAL A 135 12.12 -11.32 -19.92
CA VAL A 135 10.80 -11.83 -19.50
C VAL A 135 10.93 -13.20 -18.86
N PHE A 136 11.76 -14.09 -19.40
CA PHE A 136 12.03 -15.40 -18.77
C PHE A 136 12.61 -15.26 -17.37
N GLU A 137 13.64 -14.44 -17.19
CA GLU A 137 14.23 -14.17 -15.88
C GLU A 137 13.19 -13.66 -14.87
N ALA A 138 12.28 -12.77 -15.30
CA ALA A 138 11.23 -12.23 -14.45
C ALA A 138 10.17 -13.30 -14.07
N LEU A 139 9.79 -14.16 -15.02
CA LEU A 139 8.87 -15.27 -14.78
C LEU A 139 9.47 -16.32 -13.84
N GLU A 140 10.72 -16.72 -14.05
CA GLU A 140 11.46 -17.66 -13.17
C GLU A 140 11.61 -17.13 -11.75
N ALA A 141 11.93 -15.83 -11.60
CA ALA A 141 12.01 -15.18 -10.29
C ALA A 141 10.69 -15.26 -9.52
N CYS A 142 9.54 -15.30 -10.25
CA CYS A 142 8.20 -15.47 -9.68
C CYS A 142 7.76 -16.94 -9.57
N GLY A 143 8.64 -17.91 -9.90
CA GLY A 143 8.34 -19.35 -9.84
C GLY A 143 7.40 -19.82 -10.95
N LEU A 144 7.45 -19.15 -12.11
CA LEU A 144 6.72 -19.52 -13.32
C LEU A 144 7.68 -20.09 -14.36
N SER A 145 7.22 -21.06 -15.14
CA SER A 145 8.03 -21.70 -16.18
C SER A 145 8.07 -20.85 -17.46
N SER A 146 9.17 -20.97 -18.20
CA SER A 146 9.41 -20.29 -19.47
C SER A 146 8.34 -20.56 -20.54
N TYR A 147 7.71 -21.74 -20.56
CA TYR A 147 6.66 -22.06 -21.53
C TYR A 147 5.37 -21.23 -21.34
N HIS A 148 5.23 -20.51 -20.23
CA HIS A 148 4.11 -19.62 -19.97
C HIS A 148 4.13 -18.35 -20.83
N ILE A 149 5.25 -18.00 -21.44
CA ILE A 149 5.45 -16.72 -22.17
C ILE A 149 4.47 -16.56 -23.36
N ASP A 150 4.15 -17.66 -24.04
CA ASP A 150 3.31 -17.66 -25.25
C ASP A 150 1.81 -17.85 -24.95
N ARG A 151 1.42 -17.99 -23.65
CA ARG A 151 0.05 -18.18 -23.22
C ARG A 151 -0.68 -16.88 -22.96
N PHE A 152 -2.02 -16.97 -22.88
CA PHE A 152 -2.91 -15.87 -22.58
C PHE A 152 -3.32 -15.84 -21.10
N PRO A 153 -3.68 -14.66 -20.53
CA PRO A 153 -4.05 -14.54 -19.11
C PRO A 153 -5.18 -15.48 -18.65
N HIS A 154 -6.16 -15.80 -19.52
CA HIS A 154 -7.30 -16.66 -19.17
C HIS A 154 -6.91 -18.12 -18.95
N GLU A 155 -5.72 -18.56 -19.37
CA GLU A 155 -5.22 -19.93 -19.19
C GLU A 155 -4.58 -20.15 -17.81
N PHE A 156 -4.57 -19.14 -16.92
CA PHE A 156 -3.89 -19.16 -15.63
C PHE A 156 -4.85 -19.07 -14.45
N SER A 157 -4.48 -19.72 -13.33
CA SER A 157 -5.18 -19.55 -12.05
C SER A 157 -4.97 -18.13 -11.48
N GLY A 158 -5.78 -17.72 -10.51
CA GLY A 158 -5.67 -16.43 -9.84
C GLY A 158 -4.26 -16.18 -9.26
N GLY A 159 -3.70 -17.18 -8.56
CA GLY A 159 -2.34 -17.09 -8.00
C GLY A 159 -1.24 -17.01 -9.07
N GLN A 160 -1.39 -17.70 -10.19
CA GLN A 160 -0.46 -17.59 -11.31
C GLN A 160 -0.55 -16.21 -11.97
N ARG A 161 -1.75 -15.65 -12.15
CA ARG A 161 -1.92 -14.27 -12.67
C ARG A 161 -1.30 -13.24 -11.73
N GLN A 162 -1.41 -13.43 -10.42
CA GLN A 162 -0.74 -12.57 -9.46
C GLN A 162 0.79 -12.62 -9.61
N ARG A 163 1.35 -13.83 -9.77
CA ARG A 163 2.79 -13.99 -10.06
C ARG A 163 3.21 -13.33 -11.36
N ILE A 164 2.37 -13.35 -12.39
CA ILE A 164 2.58 -12.65 -13.67
C ILE A 164 2.57 -11.13 -13.45
N GLY A 165 1.61 -10.62 -12.66
CA GLY A 165 1.58 -9.19 -12.29
C GLY A 165 2.82 -8.74 -11.52
N ILE A 166 3.34 -9.60 -10.62
CA ILE A 166 4.62 -9.37 -9.93
C ILE A 166 5.78 -9.38 -10.94
N ALA A 167 5.84 -10.36 -11.84
CA ALA A 167 6.89 -10.44 -12.87
C ALA A 167 6.90 -9.21 -13.79
N ARG A 168 5.71 -8.69 -14.15
CA ARG A 168 5.56 -7.46 -14.93
C ARG A 168 6.13 -6.23 -14.21
N ALA A 169 5.99 -6.14 -12.91
CA ALA A 169 6.61 -5.07 -12.13
C ALA A 169 8.13 -5.25 -12.03
N LEU A 170 8.59 -6.50 -11.83
CA LEU A 170 10.00 -6.84 -11.62
C LEU A 170 10.88 -6.71 -12.87
N VAL A 171 10.32 -6.89 -14.07
CA VAL A 171 11.08 -6.88 -15.33
C VAL A 171 11.82 -5.56 -15.57
N LEU A 172 11.32 -4.47 -14.98
CA LEU A 172 11.90 -3.12 -15.03
C LEU A 172 13.02 -2.88 -14.01
N ASN A 173 13.34 -3.87 -13.16
CA ASN A 173 14.29 -3.74 -12.04
C ASN A 173 13.99 -2.55 -11.13
N PRO A 174 12.78 -2.46 -10.54
CA PRO A 174 12.40 -1.35 -9.68
C PRO A 174 13.18 -1.35 -8.37
N GLU A 175 13.29 -0.17 -7.75
CA GLU A 175 13.81 0.01 -6.38
C GLU A 175 12.67 0.08 -5.37
N LEU A 176 11.51 0.64 -5.78
CA LEU A 176 10.29 0.74 -4.97
C LEU A 176 9.13 0.01 -5.65
N ILE A 177 8.46 -0.84 -4.90
CA ILE A 177 7.19 -1.45 -5.32
C ILE A 177 6.10 -1.07 -4.31
N ILE A 178 5.02 -0.48 -4.80
CA ILE A 178 3.79 -0.32 -4.04
C ILE A 178 2.89 -1.52 -4.36
N ALA A 179 2.64 -2.36 -3.37
CA ALA A 179 1.78 -3.52 -3.49
C ALA A 179 0.41 -3.19 -2.88
N ASP A 180 -0.58 -2.89 -3.74
CA ASP A 180 -1.93 -2.48 -3.33
C ASP A 180 -2.82 -3.72 -3.17
N GLU A 181 -2.97 -4.20 -1.93
CA GLU A 181 -3.75 -5.40 -1.55
C GLU A 181 -3.45 -6.65 -2.41
N PRO A 182 -2.18 -7.02 -2.62
CA PRO A 182 -1.78 -7.97 -3.67
C PRO A 182 -2.23 -9.41 -3.42
N VAL A 183 -2.83 -9.71 -2.28
CA VAL A 183 -3.26 -11.08 -1.90
C VAL A 183 -4.75 -11.15 -1.54
N SER A 184 -5.48 -10.04 -1.49
CA SER A 184 -6.86 -9.97 -0.98
C SER A 184 -7.87 -10.82 -1.76
N ALA A 185 -7.64 -11.05 -3.05
CA ALA A 185 -8.52 -11.83 -3.94
C ALA A 185 -8.11 -13.31 -4.08
N LEU A 186 -7.16 -13.79 -3.24
CA LEU A 186 -6.60 -15.14 -3.36
C LEU A 186 -6.98 -16.01 -2.16
N ASP A 187 -7.01 -17.32 -2.37
CA ASP A 187 -7.18 -18.30 -1.31
C ASP A 187 -6.02 -18.29 -0.31
N VAL A 188 -6.26 -18.60 0.96
CA VAL A 188 -5.28 -18.50 2.06
C VAL A 188 -3.97 -19.23 1.76
N SER A 189 -4.02 -20.43 1.15
CA SER A 189 -2.83 -21.20 0.79
C SER A 189 -2.00 -20.51 -0.29
N ILE A 190 -2.64 -19.85 -1.24
CA ILE A 190 -1.99 -19.09 -2.30
C ILE A 190 -1.46 -17.76 -1.77
N GLN A 191 -2.18 -17.11 -0.85
CA GLN A 191 -1.69 -15.91 -0.14
C GLN A 191 -0.32 -16.16 0.51
N ALA A 192 -0.18 -17.26 1.28
CA ALA A 192 1.08 -17.61 1.92
C ALA A 192 2.23 -17.78 0.91
N GLN A 193 1.97 -18.39 -0.25
CA GLN A 193 2.97 -18.54 -1.31
C GLN A 193 3.40 -17.20 -1.91
N ILE A 194 2.45 -16.27 -2.11
CA ILE A 194 2.75 -14.92 -2.64
C ILE A 194 3.51 -14.09 -1.61
N ILE A 195 3.16 -14.17 -0.32
CA ILE A 195 3.89 -13.50 0.77
C ILE A 195 5.34 -13.98 0.83
N ASN A 196 5.56 -15.30 0.77
CA ASN A 196 6.91 -15.89 0.72
C ASN A 196 7.67 -15.44 -0.53
N LEU A 197 7.00 -15.29 -1.68
CA LEU A 197 7.60 -14.74 -2.89
C LEU A 197 8.07 -13.30 -2.68
N PHE A 198 7.25 -12.42 -2.09
CA PHE A 198 7.65 -11.03 -1.77
C PHE A 198 8.88 -11.00 -0.85
N SER A 199 8.89 -11.81 0.21
CA SER A 199 10.03 -11.90 1.13
C SER A 199 11.31 -12.36 0.41
N LYS A 200 11.21 -13.42 -0.42
CA LYS A 200 12.34 -13.91 -1.23
C LYS A 200 12.88 -12.84 -2.18
N LEU A 201 11.99 -12.13 -2.86
CA LEU A 201 12.36 -11.08 -3.80
C LEU A 201 13.01 -9.88 -3.10
N GLN A 202 12.51 -9.49 -1.92
CA GLN A 202 13.13 -8.46 -1.08
C GLN A 202 14.57 -8.83 -0.73
N GLN A 203 14.77 -10.03 -0.20
CA GLN A 203 16.11 -10.50 0.22
C GLN A 203 17.08 -10.63 -0.94
N SER A 204 16.63 -11.16 -2.08
CA SER A 204 17.51 -11.45 -3.22
C SER A 204 17.80 -10.23 -4.10
N ARG A 205 16.92 -9.22 -4.13
CA ARG A 205 17.03 -8.04 -5.00
C ARG A 205 17.12 -6.70 -4.26
N GLY A 206 17.05 -6.70 -2.93
CA GLY A 206 17.08 -5.48 -2.13
C GLY A 206 15.87 -4.55 -2.34
N LEU A 207 14.71 -5.11 -2.73
CA LEU A 207 13.52 -4.34 -3.04
C LEU A 207 12.95 -3.63 -1.81
N THR A 208 12.49 -2.40 -2.01
CA THR A 208 11.74 -1.65 -1.00
C THR A 208 10.25 -1.76 -1.30
N TYR A 209 9.44 -2.05 -0.28
CA TYR A 209 8.00 -2.19 -0.43
C TYR A 209 7.21 -1.18 0.41
N LEU A 210 6.20 -0.56 -0.21
CA LEU A 210 5.03 -0.06 0.50
C LEU A 210 3.91 -1.09 0.32
N PHE A 211 3.66 -1.89 1.35
CA PHE A 211 2.71 -3.00 1.30
C PHE A 211 1.38 -2.57 1.91
N ILE A 212 0.35 -2.41 1.09
CA ILE A 212 -1.00 -2.01 1.50
C ILE A 212 -1.83 -3.27 1.73
N SER A 213 -2.44 -3.37 2.90
CA SER A 213 -3.32 -4.50 3.25
C SER A 213 -4.41 -4.06 4.22
N HIS A 214 -5.51 -4.79 4.25
CA HIS A 214 -6.49 -4.75 5.33
C HIS A 214 -6.32 -5.93 6.31
N ASP A 215 -5.45 -6.88 5.99
CA ASP A 215 -5.15 -8.05 6.84
C ASP A 215 -3.84 -7.85 7.59
N LEU A 216 -3.94 -7.76 8.92
CA LEU A 216 -2.80 -7.58 9.81
C LEU A 216 -1.91 -8.83 9.90
N SER A 217 -2.46 -10.03 9.69
CA SER A 217 -1.67 -11.26 9.71
C SER A 217 -0.66 -11.32 8.57
N VAL A 218 -1.03 -10.76 7.40
CA VAL A 218 -0.15 -10.66 6.23
C VAL A 218 1.02 -9.71 6.50
N VAL A 219 0.74 -8.53 7.07
CA VAL A 219 1.79 -7.53 7.33
C VAL A 219 2.70 -7.93 8.48
N GLU A 220 2.21 -8.71 9.45
CA GLU A 220 3.03 -9.27 10.54
C GLU A 220 4.20 -10.10 10.00
N HIS A 221 3.99 -10.85 8.92
CA HIS A 221 5.02 -11.75 8.36
C HIS A 221 6.03 -11.03 7.46
N LEU A 222 5.61 -9.96 6.77
CA LEU A 222 6.40 -9.34 5.71
C LEU A 222 7.02 -8.00 6.11
N CYS A 223 6.33 -7.22 6.94
CA CYS A 223 6.69 -5.82 7.18
C CYS A 223 7.60 -5.66 8.40
N SER A 224 8.55 -4.73 8.30
CA SER A 224 9.42 -4.32 9.42
C SER A 224 8.80 -3.22 10.26
N ARG A 225 8.08 -2.29 9.63
CA ARG A 225 7.30 -1.22 10.26
C ARG A 225 5.89 -1.18 9.69
N ILE A 226 4.94 -0.72 10.50
CA ILE A 226 3.53 -0.71 10.13
C ILE A 226 2.91 0.63 10.51
N GLY A 227 2.17 1.22 9.58
CA GLY A 227 1.32 2.38 9.78
C GLY A 227 -0.15 2.00 9.73
N VAL A 228 -0.93 2.42 10.72
CA VAL A 228 -2.37 2.17 10.83
C VAL A 228 -3.13 3.42 10.42
N MET A 229 -3.94 3.31 9.38
CA MET A 229 -4.63 4.42 8.75
C MET A 229 -6.15 4.35 8.96
N TYR A 230 -6.77 5.46 9.37
CA TYR A 230 -8.20 5.60 9.54
C TYR A 230 -8.69 6.93 8.96
N LEU A 231 -9.74 6.91 8.13
CA LEU A 231 -10.35 8.12 7.51
C LEU A 231 -9.33 9.14 6.97
N GLY A 232 -8.38 8.65 6.17
CA GLY A 232 -7.38 9.48 5.52
C GLY A 232 -6.21 9.92 6.41
N SER A 233 -6.14 9.55 7.68
CA SER A 233 -5.09 9.98 8.61
C SER A 233 -4.38 8.80 9.25
N MET A 234 -3.10 9.00 9.61
CA MET A 234 -2.32 8.04 10.38
C MET A 234 -2.75 8.07 11.84
N MET A 235 -3.09 6.91 12.39
CA MET A 235 -3.47 6.76 13.79
C MET A 235 -2.29 6.28 14.64
N GLU A 236 -1.49 5.37 14.10
CA GLU A 236 -0.37 4.77 14.80
C GLU A 236 0.68 4.28 13.81
N THR A 237 1.96 4.40 14.15
CA THR A 237 3.08 3.83 13.39
C THR A 237 4.15 3.34 14.35
N ALA A 238 4.57 2.09 14.19
CA ALA A 238 5.62 1.50 15.00
C ALA A 238 6.38 0.40 14.24
N SER A 239 7.44 -0.12 14.83
CA SER A 239 8.00 -1.40 14.38
C SER A 239 6.94 -2.49 14.49
N ARG A 240 7.02 -3.51 13.64
CA ARG A 240 6.10 -4.66 13.68
C ARG A 240 5.97 -5.21 15.09
N ASP A 241 7.11 -5.51 15.74
CA ASP A 241 7.12 -6.17 17.03
C ASP A 241 6.48 -5.30 18.13
N GLU A 242 6.72 -3.98 18.10
CA GLU A 242 6.11 -3.05 19.06
C GLU A 242 4.60 -2.92 18.82
N LEU A 243 4.16 -2.77 17.57
CA LEU A 243 2.74 -2.64 17.25
C LEU A 243 1.92 -3.85 17.69
N PHE A 244 2.46 -5.06 17.51
CA PHE A 244 1.76 -6.31 17.89
C PHE A 244 1.80 -6.61 19.37
N LYS A 245 2.90 -6.26 20.07
CA LYS A 245 3.05 -6.48 21.52
C LYS A 245 2.40 -5.42 22.36
N ASN A 246 2.52 -4.16 21.94
CA ASN A 246 2.14 -2.99 22.74
C ASN A 246 1.40 -1.94 21.88
N PRO A 247 0.24 -2.29 21.25
CA PRO A 247 -0.55 -1.32 20.51
C PRO A 247 -1.07 -0.21 21.43
N LEU A 248 -0.89 1.05 21.02
CA LEU A 248 -1.27 2.21 21.83
C LEU A 248 -2.66 2.72 21.46
N HIS A 249 -2.94 2.90 20.16
CA HIS A 249 -4.21 3.47 19.71
C HIS A 249 -5.38 2.50 19.87
N PRO A 250 -6.55 2.91 20.39
CA PRO A 250 -7.73 2.04 20.56
C PRO A 250 -8.20 1.38 19.24
N TYR A 251 -8.05 2.04 18.12
CA TYR A 251 -8.36 1.46 16.81
C TYR A 251 -7.43 0.31 16.45
N THR A 252 -6.13 0.45 16.66
CA THR A 252 -5.14 -0.62 16.46
C THR A 252 -5.42 -1.83 17.34
N LYS A 253 -5.76 -1.58 18.64
CA LYS A 253 -6.18 -2.65 19.57
C LYS A 253 -7.39 -3.41 19.05
N ALA A 254 -8.37 -2.70 18.52
CA ALA A 254 -9.58 -3.32 17.96
C ALA A 254 -9.25 -4.16 16.71
N LEU A 255 -8.44 -3.64 15.78
CA LEU A 255 -8.00 -4.37 14.58
C LEU A 255 -7.23 -5.64 14.97
N LEU A 256 -6.26 -5.55 15.88
CA LEU A 256 -5.48 -6.69 16.35
C LEU A 256 -6.33 -7.72 17.11
N SER A 257 -7.36 -7.28 17.82
CA SER A 257 -8.27 -8.20 18.51
C SER A 257 -9.12 -9.05 17.56
N ALA A 258 -9.27 -8.61 16.31
CA ALA A 258 -10.03 -9.31 15.28
C ALA A 258 -9.18 -10.33 14.49
N VAL A 259 -7.85 -10.32 14.63
CA VAL A 259 -6.95 -11.28 13.98
C VAL A 259 -7.14 -12.67 14.60
N PRO A 260 -7.47 -13.70 13.79
CA PRO A 260 -7.60 -15.06 14.29
C PRO A 260 -6.26 -15.61 14.81
N ILE A 261 -6.27 -16.16 16.03
CA ILE A 261 -5.09 -16.85 16.57
C ILE A 261 -5.24 -18.35 16.30
N PRO A 262 -4.25 -19.00 15.67
CA PRO A 262 -4.31 -20.44 15.34
C PRO A 262 -4.04 -21.35 16.55
N ILE A 263 -4.44 -20.93 17.77
CA ILE A 263 -4.29 -21.71 18.99
C ILE A 263 -5.67 -22.17 19.43
N PRO A 264 -5.98 -23.49 19.33
CA PRO A 264 -7.26 -24.01 19.83
C PRO A 264 -7.43 -23.69 21.32
N LYS A 265 -8.61 -23.21 21.71
CA LYS A 265 -9.02 -22.83 23.09
C LYS A 265 -8.55 -21.47 23.61
N LEU A 266 -7.71 -20.71 22.91
CA LEU A 266 -7.41 -19.34 23.34
C LEU A 266 -8.52 -18.40 22.85
N LYS A 267 -9.46 -18.08 23.74
CA LYS A 267 -10.51 -17.07 23.46
C LYS A 267 -9.91 -15.68 23.72
N ARG A 268 -9.61 -14.95 22.65
CA ARG A 268 -9.30 -13.51 22.77
C ARG A 268 -10.62 -12.74 22.81
N GLU A 269 -10.79 -11.85 23.79
CA GLU A 269 -11.95 -10.94 23.78
C GLU A 269 -11.83 -10.00 22.58
N ARG A 270 -12.73 -10.16 21.62
CA ARG A 270 -12.79 -9.30 20.45
C ARG A 270 -13.37 -7.93 20.84
N ILE A 271 -12.64 -6.86 20.56
CA ILE A 271 -13.13 -5.49 20.72
C ILE A 271 -14.04 -5.19 19.51
N VAL A 272 -15.35 -5.19 19.74
CA VAL A 272 -16.34 -4.87 18.70
C VAL A 272 -16.51 -3.36 18.63
N LEU A 273 -16.08 -2.76 17.52
CA LEU A 273 -16.30 -1.34 17.27
C LEU A 273 -17.78 -1.09 16.96
N LYS A 274 -18.39 -0.13 17.67
CA LYS A 274 -19.80 0.24 17.47
C LYS A 274 -19.91 1.36 16.43
N GLY A 275 -20.98 1.34 15.66
CA GLY A 275 -21.30 2.34 14.64
C GLY A 275 -20.57 2.15 13.32
N ASP A 276 -21.03 2.87 12.31
CA ASP A 276 -20.47 2.84 10.97
C ASP A 276 -19.24 3.75 10.84
N ILE A 277 -18.46 3.52 9.78
CA ILE A 277 -17.33 4.41 9.42
C ILE A 277 -17.92 5.75 8.98
N PRO A 278 -17.54 6.87 9.61
CA PRO A 278 -18.01 8.18 9.20
C PRO A 278 -17.64 8.52 7.74
N SER A 279 -18.45 9.41 7.14
CA SER A 279 -18.19 9.83 5.75
C SER A 279 -16.89 10.64 5.64
N PRO A 280 -16.00 10.31 4.68
CA PRO A 280 -14.81 11.09 4.42
C PRO A 280 -15.09 12.47 3.78
N VAL A 281 -16.34 12.73 3.38
CA VAL A 281 -16.80 14.05 2.89
C VAL A 281 -16.96 15.02 4.04
N SER A 282 -17.45 14.51 5.19
CA SER A 282 -17.67 15.30 6.40
C SER A 282 -17.12 14.51 7.59
N PRO A 283 -15.79 14.41 7.74
CA PRO A 283 -15.20 13.70 8.85
C PRO A 283 -15.58 14.36 10.18
N PRO A 284 -15.67 13.58 11.28
CA PRO A 284 -15.94 14.11 12.61
C PRO A 284 -14.92 15.18 12.99
N ALA A 285 -15.35 16.20 13.76
CA ALA A 285 -14.45 17.15 14.39
C ALA A 285 -13.55 16.45 15.42
N GLY A 286 -12.40 17.05 15.71
CA GLY A 286 -11.44 16.46 16.66
C GLY A 286 -10.83 15.15 16.17
N CYS A 287 -10.69 14.17 17.07
CA CYS A 287 -10.19 12.85 16.72
C CYS A 287 -11.16 12.13 15.78
N LYS A 288 -10.73 11.76 14.58
CA LYS A 288 -11.59 11.12 13.58
C LYS A 288 -12.19 9.79 14.03
N PHE A 289 -11.54 9.11 14.99
CA PHE A 289 -12.00 7.84 15.55
C PHE A 289 -12.94 7.96 16.75
N HIS A 290 -13.16 9.18 17.33
CA HIS A 290 -13.89 9.34 18.59
C HIS A 290 -15.31 8.76 18.56
N THR A 291 -16.00 8.79 17.42
CA THR A 291 -17.38 8.26 17.28
C THR A 291 -17.48 6.75 17.46
N ARG A 292 -16.36 6.02 17.29
CA ARG A 292 -16.27 4.56 17.42
C ARG A 292 -15.34 4.13 18.57
N CYS A 293 -14.68 5.09 19.22
CA CYS A 293 -13.73 4.81 20.29
C CYS A 293 -14.46 4.49 21.61
N PRO A 294 -14.22 3.31 22.22
CA PRO A 294 -14.86 2.98 23.50
C PRO A 294 -14.34 3.83 24.67
N TYR A 295 -13.23 4.54 24.48
CA TYR A 295 -12.55 5.36 25.48
C TYR A 295 -12.61 6.85 25.16
N ALA A 296 -13.50 7.28 24.26
CA ALA A 296 -13.59 8.67 23.85
C ALA A 296 -13.90 9.62 25.03
N GLN A 297 -13.13 10.71 25.12
CA GLN A 297 -13.30 11.80 26.09
C GLN A 297 -13.83 13.04 25.40
N GLU A 298 -14.23 14.08 26.16
CA GLU A 298 -14.75 15.32 25.60
C GLU A 298 -13.72 16.03 24.67
N VAL A 299 -12.44 16.02 25.05
CA VAL A 299 -11.36 16.57 24.23
C VAL A 299 -11.26 15.90 22.85
N CYS A 300 -11.59 14.61 22.76
CA CYS A 300 -11.57 13.88 21.49
C CYS A 300 -12.62 14.38 20.50
N LYS A 301 -13.69 15.05 20.95
CA LYS A 301 -14.76 15.58 20.11
C LYS A 301 -14.40 16.92 19.47
N SER A 302 -13.50 17.68 20.08
CA SER A 302 -13.17 19.07 19.69
C SER A 302 -11.76 19.23 19.17
N GLU A 303 -10.78 18.47 19.67
CA GLU A 303 -9.38 18.65 19.35
C GLU A 303 -8.82 17.47 18.53
N ILE A 304 -8.05 17.79 17.51
CA ILE A 304 -7.32 16.79 16.70
C ILE A 304 -6.08 16.34 17.50
N PRO A 305 -5.93 15.03 17.81
CA PRO A 305 -4.75 14.55 18.51
C PRO A 305 -3.49 14.73 17.64
N VAL A 306 -2.43 15.24 18.28
CA VAL A 306 -1.12 15.38 17.63
C VAL A 306 -0.51 14.00 17.42
N PHE A 307 -0.01 13.73 16.22
CA PHE A 307 0.76 12.53 15.93
C PHE A 307 2.17 12.68 16.51
N ARG A 308 2.46 11.99 17.62
CA ARG A 308 3.67 12.18 18.43
C ARG A 308 4.37 10.87 18.74
N ASP A 309 5.66 10.91 18.95
CA ASP A 309 6.45 9.78 19.44
C ASP A 309 6.12 9.52 20.92
N ALA A 310 5.62 8.34 21.22
CA ALA A 310 5.39 7.85 22.57
C ALA A 310 6.61 7.12 23.17
N GLY A 311 7.72 7.12 22.45
CA GLY A 311 8.98 6.45 22.76
C GLY A 311 9.29 5.31 21.78
N ASN A 312 10.57 5.02 21.58
CA ASN A 312 11.05 3.93 20.73
C ASN A 312 10.63 4.02 19.25
N ASN A 313 10.47 5.24 18.69
CA ASN A 313 9.92 5.47 17.35
C ASN A 313 8.49 4.90 17.19
N HIS A 314 7.71 4.87 18.27
CA HIS A 314 6.32 4.47 18.28
C HIS A 314 5.43 5.73 18.28
N PHE A 315 4.92 6.08 17.11
CA PHE A 315 4.13 7.30 16.91
C PHE A 315 2.63 7.00 17.00
N VAL A 316 1.89 7.86 17.67
CA VAL A 316 0.44 7.69 17.86
C VAL A 316 -0.30 9.03 17.91
N ALA A 317 -1.48 9.07 17.28
CA ALA A 317 -2.42 10.20 17.32
C ALA A 317 -3.56 9.90 18.31
N CYS A 318 -3.31 10.00 19.61
CA CYS A 318 -4.31 9.72 20.65
C CYS A 318 -4.13 10.64 21.85
N HIS A 319 -5.22 11.16 22.42
CA HIS A 319 -5.21 11.98 23.65
C HIS A 319 -4.99 11.16 24.92
N LEU A 320 -5.16 9.82 24.84
CA LEU A 320 -5.04 8.91 25.98
C LEU A 320 -3.62 8.39 26.21
N VAL A 321 -2.69 8.73 25.31
CA VAL A 321 -1.30 8.27 25.34
C VAL A 321 -0.38 9.44 25.60
#